data_4fd4db8f2f8ea3815cc836226e6f562e
#
_entry.id   4fd4db8f2f8ea3815cc836226e6f562e
#
_cell.length_a   1.000
_cell.length_b   1.000
_cell.length_c   1.000
_cell.angle_alpha   90.00
_cell.angle_beta   90.00
_cell.angle_gamma   90.00
#
_symmetry.space_group_name_H-M   'P 1'
#
loop_
_entity.id
_entity.type
_entity.pdbx_description
1 polymer ?
#
loop_
_entity_poly.entity_id
_entity_poly.type
_entity_poly.pdbx_seq_one_letter_code
_entity_poly.pdbx_strand_id
1 'polypeptide(L)'
;MNNFDKKIDNYLQNFEALASLSLRFILGIAFIFYGSRKFPLPPEGLVEYYDLHPILASTVALSELLSGIIIIIAAFIKNPLGNILTRLAGLNIVLLMSSILVVAHSDWFITTKLFSSVQIFLLVSGLFFFIKGNNK
;
A
#
# COMPACT_ATOMS: atom_id res chain seq x y z
N MET A 1 -1.92 -3.00 34.98
CA MET A 1 -2.92 -3.40 33.98
C MET A 1 -4.08 -4.09 34.70
N ASN A 2 -5.26 -3.54 34.57
CA ASN A 2 -6.43 -3.99 35.31
C ASN A 2 -6.93 -5.35 34.74
N ASN A 3 -7.62 -6.17 35.56
CA ASN A 3 -8.17 -7.48 35.12
C ASN A 3 -9.13 -7.36 33.93
N PHE A 4 -9.77 -6.19 33.79
CA PHE A 4 -10.65 -5.87 32.67
C PHE A 4 -9.86 -5.73 31.34
N ASP A 5 -8.73 -5.03 31.36
CA ASP A 5 -7.87 -4.83 30.18
C ASP A 5 -7.37 -6.17 29.64
N LYS A 6 -6.92 -7.06 30.55
CA LYS A 6 -6.46 -8.41 30.15
C LYS A 6 -7.54 -9.26 29.48
N LYS A 7 -8.79 -9.12 29.93
CA LYS A 7 -9.91 -9.86 29.30
C LYS A 7 -10.22 -9.34 27.91
N ILE A 8 -10.17 -8.01 27.71
CA ILE A 8 -10.36 -7.38 26.39
C ILE A 8 -9.22 -7.81 25.47
N ASP A 9 -7.97 -7.71 25.91
CA ASP A 9 -6.81 -8.09 25.10
C ASP A 9 -6.86 -9.55 24.65
N ASN A 10 -7.17 -10.47 25.54
CA ASN A 10 -7.32 -11.89 25.21
C ASN A 10 -8.44 -12.15 24.19
N TYR A 11 -9.53 -11.37 24.27
CA TYR A 11 -10.63 -11.49 23.32
C TYR A 11 -10.24 -10.93 21.95
N LEU A 12 -9.60 -9.75 21.91
CA LEU A 12 -9.23 -9.05 20.68
C LEU A 12 -8.07 -9.71 19.95
N GLN A 13 -7.16 -10.40 20.64
CA GLN A 13 -6.07 -11.16 19.99
C GLN A 13 -6.57 -12.18 18.97
N ASN A 14 -7.76 -12.75 19.19
CA ASN A 14 -8.36 -13.67 18.23
C ASN A 14 -8.74 -13.00 16.90
N PHE A 15 -8.90 -11.67 16.90
CA PHE A 15 -9.27 -10.87 15.70
C PHE A 15 -8.09 -10.15 15.06
N GLU A 16 -6.88 -10.27 15.58
CA GLU A 16 -5.69 -9.60 15.03
C GLU A 16 -5.42 -9.99 13.56
N ALA A 17 -5.58 -11.29 13.26
CA ALA A 17 -5.44 -11.79 11.90
C ALA A 17 -6.48 -11.18 10.96
N LEU A 18 -7.73 -11.01 11.43
CA LEU A 18 -8.80 -10.39 10.65
C LEU A 18 -8.51 -8.92 10.37
N ALA A 19 -8.03 -8.17 11.35
CA ALA A 19 -7.67 -6.76 11.18
C ALA A 19 -6.57 -6.58 10.12
N SER A 20 -5.50 -7.38 10.22
CA SER A 20 -4.42 -7.38 9.23
C SER A 20 -4.91 -7.75 7.83
N LEU A 21 -5.76 -8.79 7.73
CA LEU A 21 -6.31 -9.23 6.45
C LEU A 21 -7.22 -8.16 5.82
N SER A 22 -8.07 -7.52 6.61
CA SER A 22 -8.95 -6.44 6.15
C SER A 22 -8.16 -5.28 5.58
N LEU A 23 -7.09 -4.86 6.28
CA LEU A 23 -6.20 -3.79 5.82
C LEU A 23 -5.52 -4.17 4.50
N ARG A 24 -5.09 -5.43 4.34
CA ARG A 24 -4.50 -5.94 3.08
C ARG A 24 -5.46 -5.89 1.92
N PHE A 25 -6.70 -6.32 2.13
CA PHE A 25 -7.71 -6.31 1.08
C PHE A 25 -8.00 -4.89 0.61
N ILE A 26 -8.23 -3.96 1.54
CA ILE A 26 -8.51 -2.56 1.19
C ILE A 26 -7.32 -1.94 0.47
N LEU A 27 -6.10 -2.11 0.99
CA LEU A 27 -4.89 -1.60 0.37
C LEU A 27 -4.66 -2.19 -1.03
N GLY A 28 -4.78 -3.52 -1.16
CA GLY A 28 -4.58 -4.21 -2.42
C GLY A 28 -5.63 -3.85 -3.48
N ILE A 29 -6.90 -3.79 -3.10
CA ILE A 29 -7.98 -3.37 -3.99
C ILE A 29 -7.77 -1.92 -4.46
N ALA A 30 -7.40 -1.01 -3.56
CA ALA A 30 -7.09 0.38 -3.92
C ALA A 30 -5.98 0.45 -4.98
N PHE A 31 -4.89 -0.29 -4.79
CA PHE A 31 -3.77 -0.31 -5.75
C PHE A 31 -4.13 -0.99 -7.08
N ILE A 32 -4.95 -2.02 -7.06
CA ILE A 32 -5.49 -2.63 -8.29
C ILE A 32 -6.32 -1.61 -9.07
N PHE A 33 -7.19 -0.86 -8.40
CA PHE A 33 -7.99 0.17 -9.06
C PHE A 33 -7.14 1.32 -9.59
N TYR A 34 -6.19 1.84 -8.81
CA TYR A 34 -5.31 2.91 -9.26
C TYR A 34 -4.43 2.47 -10.44
N GLY A 35 -3.86 1.29 -10.38
CA GLY A 35 -3.05 0.74 -11.46
C GLY A 35 -3.88 0.48 -12.72
N SER A 36 -5.05 -0.15 -12.60
CA SER A 36 -5.91 -0.48 -13.74
C SER A 36 -6.41 0.74 -14.51
N ARG A 37 -6.67 1.85 -13.82
CA ARG A 37 -7.10 3.10 -14.46
C ARG A 37 -6.03 3.76 -15.33
N LYS A 38 -4.79 3.34 -15.22
CA LYS A 38 -3.67 3.85 -16.02
C LYS A 38 -3.49 3.10 -17.35
N PHE A 39 -4.31 2.10 -17.60
CA PHE A 39 -4.32 1.39 -18.89
C PHE A 39 -5.25 2.10 -19.89
N PRO A 40 -4.98 2.09 -21.22
CA PRO A 40 -3.86 1.40 -21.89
C PRO A 40 -2.50 2.07 -21.66
N LEU A 41 -1.43 1.31 -21.82
CA LEU A 41 -0.06 1.81 -21.68
C LEU A 41 0.46 2.43 -22.99
N PRO A 42 1.28 3.51 -22.92
CA PRO A 42 1.68 4.26 -21.72
C PRO A 42 0.52 5.09 -21.16
N PRO A 43 0.47 5.34 -19.82
CA PRO A 43 -0.60 6.13 -19.21
C PRO A 43 -0.47 7.61 -19.59
N GLU A 44 -1.40 8.10 -20.42
CA GLU A 44 -1.39 9.45 -20.97
C GLU A 44 -1.30 10.52 -19.87
N GLY A 45 -2.06 10.38 -18.79
CA GLY A 45 -2.03 11.36 -17.70
C GLY A 45 -0.66 11.51 -17.04
N LEU A 46 0.12 10.45 -16.89
CA LEU A 46 1.47 10.53 -16.33
C LEU A 46 2.47 11.12 -17.32
N VAL A 47 2.31 10.82 -18.60
CA VAL A 47 3.19 11.35 -19.65
C VAL A 47 2.91 12.84 -19.90
N GLU A 48 1.64 13.23 -20.03
CA GLU A 48 1.27 14.60 -20.39
C GLU A 48 1.34 15.60 -19.22
N TYR A 49 0.84 15.23 -18.04
CA TYR A 49 0.79 16.14 -16.89
C TYR A 49 2.09 16.22 -16.09
N TYR A 50 2.87 15.14 -16.02
CA TYR A 50 4.08 15.08 -15.22
C TYR A 50 5.36 14.94 -16.05
N ASP A 51 5.25 15.01 -17.37
CA ASP A 51 6.38 14.89 -18.32
C ASP A 51 7.24 13.64 -18.07
N LEU A 52 6.60 12.55 -17.67
CA LEU A 52 7.28 11.29 -17.43
C LEU A 52 7.56 10.56 -18.74
N HIS A 53 8.75 10.01 -18.84
CA HIS A 53 9.07 9.16 -19.98
C HIS A 53 8.09 7.98 -20.07
N PRO A 54 7.56 7.61 -21.27
CA PRO A 54 6.53 6.58 -21.42
C PRO A 54 6.86 5.23 -20.78
N ILE A 55 8.13 4.82 -20.83
CA ILE A 55 8.59 3.59 -20.17
C ILE A 55 8.48 3.69 -18.66
N LEU A 56 8.88 4.81 -18.07
CA LEU A 56 8.79 5.05 -16.64
C LEU A 56 7.32 5.10 -16.19
N ALA A 57 6.49 5.80 -16.92
CA ALA A 57 5.05 5.88 -16.64
C ALA A 57 4.37 4.51 -16.71
N SER A 58 4.73 3.67 -17.69
CA SER A 58 4.23 2.29 -17.81
C SER A 58 4.71 1.41 -16.65
N THR A 59 5.97 1.57 -16.22
CA THR A 59 6.53 0.85 -15.08
C THR A 59 5.79 1.20 -13.79
N VAL A 60 5.47 2.47 -13.57
CA VAL A 60 4.67 2.92 -12.42
C VAL A 60 3.30 2.26 -12.42
N ALA A 61 2.58 2.28 -13.55
CA ALA A 61 1.26 1.68 -13.67
C ALA A 61 1.27 0.17 -13.38
N LEU A 62 2.23 -0.54 -13.95
CA LEU A 62 2.40 -1.99 -13.73
C LEU A 62 2.79 -2.31 -12.28
N SER A 63 3.69 -1.53 -11.69
CA SER A 63 4.13 -1.75 -10.32
C SER A 63 3.00 -1.50 -9.30
N GLU A 64 2.13 -0.52 -9.55
CA GLU A 64 0.93 -0.32 -8.75
C GLU A 64 0.00 -1.52 -8.80
N LEU A 65 -0.36 -1.96 -10.01
CA LEU A 65 -1.24 -3.09 -10.21
C LEU A 65 -0.69 -4.37 -9.56
N LEU A 66 0.59 -4.67 -9.81
CA LEU A 66 1.26 -5.84 -9.24
C LEU A 66 1.36 -5.78 -7.73
N SER A 67 1.68 -4.63 -7.15
CA SER A 67 1.73 -4.49 -5.68
C SER A 67 0.39 -4.76 -5.03
N GLY A 68 -0.71 -4.28 -5.64
CA GLY A 68 -2.05 -4.56 -5.16
C GLY A 68 -2.40 -6.04 -5.19
N ILE A 69 -2.05 -6.73 -6.27
CA ILE A 69 -2.28 -8.17 -6.41
C ILE A 69 -1.41 -8.96 -5.43
N ILE A 70 -0.12 -8.64 -5.36
CA ILE A 70 0.85 -9.35 -4.52
C ILE A 70 0.51 -9.22 -3.04
N ILE A 71 0.14 -8.03 -2.56
CA ILE A 71 -0.18 -7.81 -1.14
C ILE A 71 -1.35 -8.68 -0.67
N ILE A 72 -2.32 -8.92 -1.53
CA ILE A 72 -3.47 -9.80 -1.26
C ILE A 72 -3.05 -11.28 -1.30
N ILE A 73 -2.43 -11.71 -2.39
CA ILE A 73 -2.07 -13.13 -2.60
C ILE A 73 -1.06 -13.60 -1.55
N ALA A 74 -0.09 -12.76 -1.22
CA ALA A 74 0.95 -13.09 -0.24
C ALA A 74 0.38 -13.39 1.17
N ALA A 75 -0.82 -12.90 1.49
CA ALA A 75 -1.49 -13.22 2.74
C ALA A 75 -1.80 -14.72 2.89
N PHE A 76 -2.03 -15.40 1.79
CA PHE A 76 -2.39 -16.83 1.76
C PHE A 76 -1.18 -17.75 1.63
N ILE A 77 0.00 -17.20 1.35
CA ILE A 77 1.25 -17.94 1.23
C ILE A 77 1.90 -18.04 2.61
N LYS A 78 1.84 -19.23 3.21
CA LYS A 78 2.29 -19.46 4.60
C LYS A 78 3.80 -19.66 4.77
N ASN A 79 4.54 -19.84 3.69
CA ASN A 79 5.98 -20.05 3.72
C ASN A 79 6.76 -18.72 3.75
N PRO A 80 8.10 -18.73 3.94
CA PRO A 80 8.92 -17.51 3.94
C PRO A 80 8.75 -16.63 2.69
N LEU A 81 8.39 -17.23 1.55
CA LEU A 81 8.14 -16.48 0.32
C LEU A 81 6.99 -15.49 0.47
N GLY A 82 5.89 -15.88 1.13
CA GLY A 82 4.77 -14.97 1.39
C GLY A 82 5.19 -13.75 2.23
N ASN A 83 6.08 -13.95 3.20
CA ASN A 83 6.64 -12.85 3.99
C ASN A 83 7.48 -11.89 3.16
N ILE A 84 8.36 -12.43 2.30
CA ILE A 84 9.21 -11.62 1.40
C ILE A 84 8.33 -10.84 0.42
N LEU A 85 7.36 -11.49 -0.22
CA LEU A 85 6.44 -10.85 -1.17
C LEU A 85 5.64 -9.72 -0.51
N THR A 86 5.16 -9.92 0.71
CA THR A 86 4.46 -8.87 1.47
C THR A 86 5.35 -7.67 1.72
N ARG A 87 6.60 -7.89 2.14
CA ARG A 87 7.56 -6.82 2.41
C ARG A 87 7.93 -6.07 1.12
N LEU A 88 8.17 -6.78 0.04
CA LEU A 88 8.49 -6.15 -1.26
C LEU A 88 7.32 -5.33 -1.80
N ALA A 89 6.09 -5.86 -1.73
CA ALA A 89 4.91 -5.11 -2.12
C ALA A 89 4.71 -3.87 -1.25
N GLY A 90 4.87 -4.00 0.07
CA GLY A 90 4.79 -2.89 1.02
C GLY A 90 5.85 -1.80 0.74
N LEU A 91 7.09 -2.20 0.48
CA LEU A 91 8.17 -1.28 0.11
C LEU A 91 7.85 -0.54 -1.19
N ASN A 92 7.38 -1.25 -2.22
CA ASN A 92 7.02 -0.62 -3.49
C ASN A 92 5.87 0.38 -3.31
N ILE A 93 4.87 0.06 -2.49
CA ILE A 93 3.79 0.99 -2.15
C ILE A 93 4.32 2.26 -1.49
N VAL A 94 5.25 2.13 -0.53
CA VAL A 94 5.90 3.29 0.10
C VAL A 94 6.64 4.15 -0.92
N LEU A 95 7.41 3.53 -1.80
CA LEU A 95 8.16 4.25 -2.84
C LEU A 95 7.22 4.97 -3.82
N LEU A 96 6.16 4.31 -4.28
CA LEU A 96 5.17 4.91 -5.18
C LEU A 96 4.44 6.09 -4.53
N MET A 97 3.94 5.93 -3.31
CA MET A 97 3.21 6.99 -2.63
C MET A 97 4.12 8.15 -2.25
N SER A 98 5.36 7.88 -1.82
CA SER A 98 6.35 8.93 -1.58
C SER A 98 6.66 9.72 -2.86
N SER A 99 6.83 9.04 -3.98
CA SER A 99 7.07 9.67 -5.28
C SER A 99 5.89 10.54 -5.72
N ILE A 100 4.66 10.06 -5.54
CA ILE A 100 3.45 10.84 -5.86
C ILE A 100 3.36 12.10 -4.99
N LEU A 101 3.61 11.99 -3.69
CA LEU A 101 3.60 13.14 -2.79
C LEU A 101 4.66 14.18 -3.16
N VAL A 102 5.86 13.75 -3.54
CA VAL A 102 6.94 14.65 -3.93
C VAL A 102 6.70 15.30 -5.29
N VAL A 103 6.26 14.52 -6.29
CA VAL A 103 6.12 15.01 -7.68
C VAL A 103 4.81 15.75 -7.90
N ALA A 104 3.70 15.20 -7.42
CA ALA A 104 2.37 15.73 -7.71
C ALA A 104 1.83 16.69 -6.64
N HIS A 105 2.26 16.52 -5.40
CA HIS A 105 1.68 17.18 -4.23
C HIS A 105 2.74 17.77 -3.28
N SER A 106 3.84 18.26 -3.81
CA SER A 106 4.93 18.87 -3.02
C SER A 106 4.48 20.12 -2.23
N ASP A 107 3.40 20.78 -2.67
CA ASP A 107 2.77 21.91 -1.98
C ASP A 107 1.97 21.49 -0.73
N TRP A 108 1.70 20.20 -0.55
CA TRP A 108 0.95 19.68 0.61
C TRP A 108 1.82 19.49 1.87
N PHE A 109 3.13 19.47 1.72
CA PHE A 109 4.03 19.34 2.87
C PHE A 109 3.80 20.48 3.86
N ILE A 110 3.72 20.13 5.16
CA ILE A 110 3.45 21.06 6.26
C ILE A 110 2.03 21.68 6.19
N THR A 111 1.10 21.06 5.48
CA THR A 111 -0.32 21.47 5.42
C THR A 111 -1.25 20.38 5.92
N THR A 112 -2.49 20.78 6.27
CA THR A 112 -3.54 19.82 6.63
C THR A 112 -3.94 18.90 5.46
N LYS A 113 -3.69 19.31 4.23
CA LYS A 113 -3.98 18.52 3.02
C LYS A 113 -3.21 17.20 2.99
N LEU A 114 -1.94 17.18 3.44
CA LEU A 114 -1.15 15.97 3.53
C LEU A 114 -1.83 14.91 4.41
N PHE A 115 -2.25 15.32 5.60
CA PHE A 115 -2.85 14.41 6.59
C PHE A 115 -4.29 14.00 6.26
N SER A 116 -4.99 14.75 5.45
CA SER A 116 -6.33 14.41 4.94
C SER A 116 -6.31 13.67 3.60
N SER A 117 -5.13 13.44 3.03
CA SER A 117 -4.97 12.77 1.74
C SER A 117 -5.02 11.25 1.87
N VAL A 118 -5.57 10.58 0.85
CA VAL A 118 -5.54 9.11 0.77
C VAL A 118 -4.11 8.60 0.63
N GLN A 119 -3.23 9.36 -0.03
CA GLN A 119 -1.84 8.99 -0.27
C GLN A 119 -1.05 8.75 1.01
N ILE A 120 -1.24 9.56 2.05
CA ILE A 120 -0.54 9.36 3.33
C ILE A 120 -1.01 8.07 4.02
N PHE A 121 -2.31 7.75 3.97
CA PHE A 121 -2.84 6.51 4.53
C PHE A 121 -2.33 5.27 3.79
N LEU A 122 -2.26 5.34 2.47
CA LEU A 122 -1.71 4.25 1.65
C LEU A 122 -0.20 4.07 1.91
N LEU A 123 0.54 5.17 2.05
CA LEU A 123 1.96 5.13 2.39
C LEU A 123 2.20 4.45 3.75
N VAL A 124 1.49 4.87 4.78
CA VAL A 124 1.62 4.31 6.13
C VAL A 124 1.18 2.84 6.16
N SER A 125 0.13 2.49 5.42
CA SER A 125 -0.30 1.09 5.28
C SER A 125 0.75 0.23 4.57
N GLY A 126 1.38 0.75 3.53
CA GLY A 126 2.51 0.09 2.86
C GLY A 126 3.69 -0.10 3.80
N LEU A 127 4.03 0.92 4.57
CA LEU A 127 5.09 0.86 5.59
C LEU A 127 4.79 -0.19 6.66
N PHE A 128 3.55 -0.27 7.11
CA PHE A 128 3.11 -1.30 8.06
C PHE A 128 3.41 -2.71 7.53
N PHE A 129 3.05 -3.02 6.30
CA PHE A 129 3.30 -4.34 5.72
C PHE A 129 4.77 -4.58 5.36
N PHE A 130 5.52 -3.53 5.01
CA PHE A 130 6.95 -3.64 4.83
C PHE A 130 7.66 -4.04 6.13
N ILE A 131 7.29 -3.45 7.26
CA ILE A 131 7.89 -3.75 8.57
C ILE A 131 7.36 -5.08 9.12
N LYS A 132 6.05 -5.26 9.17
CA LYS A 132 5.41 -6.44 9.76
C LYS A 132 5.58 -7.70 8.90
N GLY A 133 5.47 -7.58 7.59
CA GLY A 133 5.42 -8.73 6.69
C GLY A 133 4.17 -9.59 6.95
N ASN A 134 4.34 -10.91 6.88
CA ASN A 134 3.30 -11.91 7.22
C ASN A 134 3.39 -12.40 8.67
N ASN A 135 4.33 -11.89 9.46
CA ASN A 135 4.50 -12.32 10.83
C ASN A 135 3.26 -11.95 11.67
N LYS A 136 2.81 -12.94 12.46
CA LYS A 136 1.75 -12.76 13.44
C LYS A 136 2.26 -12.02 14.68
#